data_b87da037a89d1e97c22542173bb2c6c8
#
_entry.id   b87da037a89d1e97c22542173bb2c6c8
#
_cell.length_a   1.000
_cell.length_b   1.000
_cell.length_c   1.000
_cell.angle_alpha   90.00
_cell.angle_beta   90.00
_cell.angle_gamma   90.00
#
_symmetry.space_group_name_H-M   'P 1'
#
loop_
_entity.id
_entity.type
_entity.pdbx_description
1 polymer ?
#
loop_
_entity_poly.entity_id
_entity_poly.type
_entity_poly.pdbx_seq_one_letter_code
_entity_poly.pdbx_strand_id
1 'polypeptide(L)'
;EKQRRSELSLIDDRGASSFKSELFKSGKLIYFDDFNGAINKEFWGQPKGKKIKDGIMTVGPLFKSKEEAMNALKRDHHLGLEPVAHINRIPEKFVMHLRYQFAKPELTPGRPSFQIGHHMINLGIVKDGGHRVKLPDGPSFFEPESDMALNKWIDLVIEYELGKIRILVNGHGNTYEHEKVTIINPKDKLGPRFTFKGGPECEILFDYVRLWDCTD
;
A
#
# COMPACT_ATOMS: atom_id res chain seq x y z
N GLU A 1 11.83 1.92 -19.56
CA GLU A 1 11.17 2.49 -18.35
C GLU A 1 10.50 3.84 -18.64
N LYS A 2 11.22 4.81 -19.22
CA LYS A 2 10.71 6.12 -19.58
C LYS A 2 9.55 6.06 -20.60
N GLN A 3 9.60 5.13 -21.53
CA GLN A 3 8.57 4.89 -22.53
C GLN A 3 7.30 4.28 -21.89
N ARG A 4 7.44 3.32 -20.97
CA ARG A 4 6.33 2.72 -20.22
C ARG A 4 5.63 3.75 -19.31
N ARG A 5 6.38 4.69 -18.72
CA ARG A 5 5.82 5.81 -17.93
C ARG A 5 5.03 6.79 -18.80
N SER A 6 5.52 7.12 -20.00
CA SER A 6 4.78 7.98 -20.92
C SER A 6 3.47 7.31 -21.39
N GLU A 7 3.48 6.00 -21.59
CA GLU A 7 2.29 5.23 -21.91
C GLU A 7 1.28 5.17 -20.75
N LEU A 8 1.77 5.06 -19.49
CA LEU A 8 0.92 5.12 -18.30
C LEU A 8 0.33 6.52 -18.10
N SER A 9 1.10 7.58 -18.29
CA SER A 9 0.58 8.96 -18.19
C SER A 9 -0.41 9.29 -19.30
N LEU A 10 -0.20 8.78 -20.53
CA LEU A 10 -1.13 8.92 -21.64
C LEU A 10 -2.45 8.16 -21.44
N ILE A 11 -2.43 7.08 -20.64
CA ILE A 11 -3.65 6.35 -20.26
C ILE A 11 -4.47 7.17 -19.25
N ASP A 12 -3.83 7.99 -18.43
CA ASP A 12 -4.49 8.75 -17.35
C ASP A 12 -5.14 10.06 -17.78
N ASP A 13 -4.67 10.71 -18.81
CA ASP A 13 -5.42 11.81 -19.45
C ASP A 13 -6.79 11.34 -20.01
N ARG A 14 -7.02 10.04 -20.02
CA ARG A 14 -8.25 9.36 -20.44
C ARG A 14 -9.02 8.67 -19.29
N GLY A 15 -8.68 8.95 -18.05
CA GLY A 15 -9.28 8.56 -16.73
C GLY A 15 -10.27 7.39 -16.67
N ALA A 16 -11.33 7.41 -17.45
CA ALA A 16 -12.34 6.37 -17.49
C ALA A 16 -11.88 5.08 -18.18
N SER A 17 -10.86 5.11 -19.05
CA SER A 17 -10.43 3.95 -19.84
C SER A 17 -9.52 2.97 -19.09
N SER A 18 -9.00 3.36 -17.93
CA SER A 18 -8.10 2.54 -17.11
C SER A 18 -8.80 1.80 -15.94
N PHE A 19 -10.07 2.12 -15.67
CA PHE A 19 -10.84 1.43 -14.64
C PHE A 19 -11.11 -0.01 -15.06
N LYS A 20 -10.65 -0.96 -14.25
CA LYS A 20 -10.93 -2.39 -14.40
C LYS A 20 -11.20 -2.95 -13.02
N SER A 21 -12.33 -3.62 -12.86
CA SER A 21 -12.72 -4.27 -11.61
C SER A 21 -13.61 -5.48 -11.89
N GLU A 22 -13.50 -6.47 -11.01
CA GLU A 22 -14.46 -7.58 -10.97
C GLU A 22 -15.58 -7.32 -9.97
N LEU A 23 -15.34 -6.54 -8.92
CA LEU A 23 -16.36 -6.25 -7.91
C LEU A 23 -17.27 -5.09 -8.32
N PHE A 24 -16.78 -4.16 -9.13
CA PHE A 24 -17.50 -2.92 -9.44
C PHE A 24 -17.63 -2.68 -10.95
N LYS A 25 -18.77 -2.19 -11.37
CA LYS A 25 -19.04 -1.82 -12.77
C LYS A 25 -18.43 -0.46 -13.15
N SER A 26 -18.31 0.43 -12.18
CA SER A 26 -17.80 1.78 -12.36
C SER A 26 -17.12 2.29 -11.10
N GLY A 27 -16.26 3.30 -11.25
CA GLY A 27 -15.62 4.00 -10.17
C GLY A 27 -15.15 5.38 -10.63
N LYS A 28 -15.18 6.35 -9.74
CA LYS A 28 -14.67 7.71 -9.97
C LYS A 28 -13.22 7.75 -9.55
N LEU A 29 -12.28 8.06 -10.47
CA LEU A 29 -10.89 8.29 -10.10
C LEU A 29 -10.80 9.50 -9.18
N ILE A 30 -10.37 9.28 -7.94
CA ILE A 30 -10.24 10.33 -6.91
C ILE A 30 -8.79 10.68 -6.61
N TYR A 31 -7.86 9.79 -6.95
CA TYR A 31 -6.44 10.02 -6.77
C TYR A 31 -5.61 9.29 -7.82
N PHE A 32 -4.67 10.02 -8.39
CA PHE A 32 -3.61 9.50 -9.23
C PHE A 32 -2.29 10.20 -8.90
N ASP A 33 -1.22 9.44 -8.81
CA ASP A 33 0.13 9.95 -8.63
C ASP A 33 1.12 9.07 -9.39
N ASP A 34 1.90 9.67 -10.27
CA ASP A 34 3.02 9.07 -11.00
C ASP A 34 4.37 9.64 -10.55
N PHE A 35 4.33 10.39 -9.45
CA PHE A 35 5.49 11.00 -8.79
C PHE A 35 6.35 11.89 -9.70
N ASN A 36 5.73 12.56 -10.68
CA ASN A 36 6.39 13.60 -11.48
C ASN A 36 6.26 14.99 -10.88
N GLY A 37 5.48 15.13 -9.80
CA GLY A 37 5.22 16.40 -9.11
C GLY A 37 5.68 16.40 -7.64
N ALA A 38 5.15 17.34 -6.87
CA ALA A 38 5.37 17.39 -5.43
C ALA A 38 4.53 16.35 -4.70
N ILE A 39 5.00 15.89 -3.54
CA ILE A 39 4.27 14.94 -2.70
C ILE A 39 2.91 15.53 -2.31
N ASN A 40 1.84 14.82 -2.66
CA ASN A 40 0.48 15.17 -2.25
C ASN A 40 0.29 14.86 -0.77
N LYS A 41 0.30 15.92 0.06
CA LYS A 41 0.20 15.79 1.52
C LYS A 41 -1.15 15.26 2.02
N GLU A 42 -2.18 15.43 1.22
CA GLU A 42 -3.51 14.97 1.57
C GLU A 42 -3.58 13.43 1.62
N PHE A 43 -2.97 12.77 0.63
CA PHE A 43 -2.91 11.32 0.53
C PHE A 43 -1.70 10.72 1.26
N TRP A 44 -0.52 11.31 1.09
CA TRP A 44 0.73 10.75 1.63
C TRP A 44 1.15 11.30 3.00
N GLY A 45 0.44 12.31 3.51
CA GLY A 45 0.83 13.00 4.75
C GLY A 45 2.08 13.85 4.57
N GLN A 46 2.80 14.07 5.67
CA GLN A 46 3.99 14.93 5.65
C GLN A 46 5.12 14.33 4.79
N PRO A 47 5.91 15.18 4.11
CA PRO A 47 6.97 14.74 3.22
C PRO A 47 8.20 14.17 3.94
N LYS A 48 8.28 14.26 5.27
CA LYS A 48 9.42 13.76 6.05
C LYS A 48 9.65 12.27 5.77
N GLY A 49 10.89 11.87 5.46
CA GLY A 49 11.25 10.51 5.09
C GLY A 49 10.89 10.10 3.65
N LYS A 50 10.31 11.02 2.86
CA LYS A 50 9.92 10.78 1.48
C LYS A 50 10.72 11.65 0.53
N LYS A 51 11.12 11.10 -0.63
CA LYS A 51 11.83 11.79 -1.69
C LYS A 51 11.25 11.36 -3.03
N ILE A 52 11.08 12.30 -3.95
CA ILE A 52 10.72 12.00 -5.33
C ILE A 52 11.95 12.27 -6.20
N LYS A 53 12.28 11.28 -7.04
CA LYS A 53 13.32 11.40 -8.05
C LYS A 53 12.97 10.53 -9.25
N ASP A 54 13.05 11.10 -10.46
CA ASP A 54 12.82 10.38 -11.72
C ASP A 54 11.48 9.63 -11.76
N GLY A 55 10.39 10.25 -11.21
CA GLY A 55 9.05 9.67 -11.13
C GLY A 55 8.96 8.47 -10.17
N ILE A 56 9.84 8.35 -9.21
CA ILE A 56 9.78 7.35 -8.14
C ILE A 56 9.71 8.08 -6.80
N MET A 57 8.71 7.76 -5.99
CA MET A 57 8.73 8.15 -4.59
C MET A 57 9.44 7.09 -3.76
N THR A 58 10.48 7.48 -3.03
CA THR A 58 11.21 6.63 -2.08
C THR A 58 10.84 7.05 -0.67
N VAL A 59 10.47 6.08 0.16
CA VAL A 59 10.19 6.24 1.60
C VAL A 59 11.24 5.49 2.38
N GLY A 60 12.02 6.21 3.17
CA GLY A 60 13.06 5.67 4.06
C GLY A 60 12.72 5.84 5.53
N PRO A 61 13.55 5.29 6.44
CA PRO A 61 13.47 5.54 7.86
C PRO A 61 13.59 7.04 8.16
N LEU A 62 12.96 7.49 9.23
CA LEU A 62 13.06 8.89 9.69
C LEU A 62 14.34 9.18 10.46
N PHE A 63 14.89 8.17 11.10
CA PHE A 63 16.10 8.22 11.92
C PHE A 63 16.98 7.02 11.66
N LYS A 64 18.29 7.20 11.83
CA LYS A 64 19.28 6.14 11.57
C LYS A 64 19.56 5.28 12.81
N SER A 65 19.29 5.80 14.01
CA SER A 65 19.52 5.08 15.24
C SER A 65 18.40 5.32 16.26
N LYS A 66 18.29 4.39 17.21
CA LYS A 66 17.35 4.49 18.32
C LYS A 66 17.64 5.71 19.20
N GLU A 67 18.92 5.98 19.45
CA GLU A 67 19.36 7.11 20.27
C GLU A 67 18.95 8.44 19.63
N GLU A 68 19.24 8.63 18.34
CA GLU A 68 18.82 9.81 17.57
C GLU A 68 17.31 10.01 17.63
N ALA A 69 16.55 8.93 17.41
CA ALA A 69 15.09 8.97 17.42
C ALA A 69 14.53 9.33 18.82
N MET A 70 15.03 8.71 19.86
CA MET A 70 14.60 8.98 21.25
C MET A 70 14.93 10.42 21.66
N ASN A 71 16.12 10.93 21.30
CA ASN A 71 16.51 12.31 21.58
C ASN A 71 15.62 13.32 20.84
N ALA A 72 15.28 13.05 19.59
CA ALA A 72 14.43 13.93 18.80
C ALA A 72 12.94 13.89 19.18
N LEU A 73 12.41 12.70 19.47
CA LEU A 73 10.99 12.47 19.70
C LEU A 73 10.58 12.54 21.17
N LYS A 74 11.56 12.46 22.10
CA LYS A 74 11.33 12.40 23.55
C LYS A 74 10.39 11.28 23.97
N ARG A 75 10.48 10.12 23.30
CA ARG A 75 9.70 8.90 23.55
C ARG A 75 10.53 7.67 23.14
N ASP A 76 10.12 6.48 23.58
CA ASP A 76 10.81 5.20 23.36
C ASP A 76 10.12 4.24 22.36
N HIS A 77 8.97 4.64 21.84
CA HIS A 77 8.16 3.87 20.91
C HIS A 77 7.80 4.68 19.67
N HIS A 78 7.39 4.00 18.58
CA HIS A 78 7.12 4.60 17.27
C HIS A 78 8.27 5.52 16.81
N LEU A 79 9.48 4.99 16.85
CA LEU A 79 10.72 5.76 16.67
C LEU A 79 11.01 6.11 15.20
N GLY A 80 10.30 5.51 14.23
CA GLY A 80 10.54 5.77 12.82
C GLY A 80 11.87 5.20 12.29
N LEU A 81 12.34 4.11 12.89
CA LEU A 81 13.53 3.37 12.46
C LEU A 81 13.28 2.50 11.25
N GLU A 82 12.01 2.18 10.98
CA GLU A 82 11.56 1.48 9.78
C GLU A 82 10.81 2.45 8.88
N PRO A 83 10.90 2.32 7.55
CA PRO A 83 10.12 3.13 6.64
C PRO A 83 8.64 2.77 6.78
N VAL A 84 7.80 3.80 6.86
CA VAL A 84 6.35 3.66 6.90
C VAL A 84 5.74 4.65 5.92
N ALA A 85 4.92 4.15 5.00
CA ALA A 85 4.13 4.97 4.10
C ALA A 85 2.64 4.75 4.36
N HIS A 86 1.88 5.82 4.35
CA HIS A 86 0.42 5.79 4.43
C HIS A 86 -0.17 6.37 3.16
N ILE A 87 -1.27 5.74 2.68
CA ILE A 87 -2.20 6.36 1.75
C ILE A 87 -3.48 6.60 2.55
N ASN A 88 -3.80 7.86 2.77
CA ASN A 88 -4.95 8.30 3.56
C ASN A 88 -6.19 8.45 2.68
N ARG A 89 -7.36 8.65 3.30
CA ARG A 89 -8.64 8.96 2.65
C ARG A 89 -9.11 7.88 1.68
N ILE A 90 -9.07 6.63 2.15
CA ILE A 90 -9.59 5.50 1.39
C ILE A 90 -11.11 5.50 1.51
N PRO A 91 -11.87 5.41 0.39
CA PRO A 91 -13.32 5.31 0.41
C PRO A 91 -13.83 4.03 1.09
N GLU A 92 -15.14 3.98 1.37
CA GLU A 92 -15.78 2.78 1.92
C GLU A 92 -15.86 1.63 0.91
N LYS A 93 -15.93 1.96 -0.39
CA LYS A 93 -15.81 1.03 -1.50
C LYS A 93 -14.80 1.58 -2.49
N PHE A 94 -13.82 0.79 -2.86
CA PHE A 94 -12.77 1.29 -3.74
C PHE A 94 -12.11 0.22 -4.60
N VAL A 95 -11.49 0.70 -5.66
CA VAL A 95 -10.47 -0.01 -6.42
C VAL A 95 -9.17 0.77 -6.30
N MET A 96 -8.07 0.08 -6.00
CA MET A 96 -6.74 0.66 -5.99
C MET A 96 -5.78 -0.17 -6.82
N HIS A 97 -5.08 0.51 -7.72
CA HIS A 97 -3.94 -0.05 -8.45
C HIS A 97 -2.69 0.71 -8.02
N LEU A 98 -1.65 0.00 -7.66
CA LEU A 98 -0.38 0.61 -7.34
C LEU A 98 0.78 -0.29 -7.74
N ARG A 99 1.94 0.34 -7.98
CA ARG A 99 3.18 -0.35 -8.22
C ARG A 99 4.21 0.08 -7.19
N TYR A 100 4.74 -0.90 -6.47
CA TYR A 100 5.68 -0.66 -5.38
C TYR A 100 6.81 -1.67 -5.38
N GLN A 101 7.85 -1.37 -4.60
CA GLN A 101 8.95 -2.28 -4.31
C GLN A 101 9.39 -2.10 -2.87
N PHE A 102 9.59 -3.20 -2.14
CA PHE A 102 10.41 -3.19 -0.94
C PHE A 102 11.86 -3.42 -1.37
N ALA A 103 12.68 -2.38 -1.26
CA ALA A 103 14.09 -2.41 -1.63
C ALA A 103 14.98 -2.58 -0.40
N LYS A 104 16.06 -3.34 -0.53
CA LYS A 104 17.01 -3.65 0.57
C LYS A 104 16.34 -4.21 1.84
N PRO A 105 15.37 -5.10 1.73
CA PRO A 105 14.70 -5.59 2.92
C PRO A 105 15.47 -6.75 3.54
N GLU A 106 15.45 -6.81 4.87
CA GLU A 106 15.59 -8.07 5.59
C GLU A 106 14.21 -8.60 5.97
N LEU A 107 13.98 -9.91 5.77
CA LEU A 107 12.78 -10.56 6.28
C LEU A 107 12.90 -10.75 7.78
N THR A 108 12.06 -10.04 8.50
CA THR A 108 11.84 -10.24 9.93
C THR A 108 10.40 -10.69 10.16
N PRO A 109 10.05 -11.29 11.30
CA PRO A 109 8.66 -11.63 11.57
C PRO A 109 7.72 -10.44 11.41
N GLY A 110 6.77 -10.56 10.44
CA GLY A 110 5.80 -9.51 10.14
C GLY A 110 6.32 -8.31 9.35
N ARG A 111 7.54 -8.39 8.75
CA ARG A 111 8.11 -7.32 7.91
C ARG A 111 8.89 -7.86 6.72
N PRO A 112 8.87 -7.21 5.54
CA PRO A 112 7.95 -6.14 5.17
C PRO A 112 6.48 -6.62 5.09
N SER A 113 5.53 -5.70 5.25
CA SER A 113 4.11 -6.00 5.15
C SER A 113 3.30 -4.75 4.80
N PHE A 114 2.05 -4.90 4.44
CA PHE A 114 1.12 -3.78 4.43
C PHE A 114 -0.21 -4.13 5.09
N GLN A 115 -0.91 -3.09 5.50
CA GLN A 115 -2.20 -3.15 6.15
C GLN A 115 -3.21 -2.32 5.38
N ILE A 116 -4.40 -2.86 5.25
CA ILE A 116 -5.58 -2.16 4.72
C ILE A 116 -6.48 -1.89 5.92
N GLY A 117 -6.69 -0.60 6.21
CA GLY A 117 -7.22 -0.19 7.50
C GLY A 117 -6.18 -0.31 8.63
N HIS A 118 -6.28 0.54 9.65
CA HIS A 118 -5.33 0.54 10.75
C HIS A 118 -5.51 -0.69 11.65
N HIS A 119 -4.54 -1.62 11.61
CA HIS A 119 -4.58 -2.93 12.29
C HIS A 119 -5.71 -3.86 11.84
N MET A 120 -6.29 -3.64 10.66
CA MET A 120 -7.35 -4.46 10.14
C MET A 120 -6.80 -5.59 9.24
N ILE A 121 -7.01 -5.54 7.93
CA ILE A 121 -6.55 -6.60 7.03
C ILE A 121 -5.03 -6.47 6.85
N ASN A 122 -4.30 -7.55 7.10
CA ASN A 122 -2.84 -7.57 6.91
C ASN A 122 -2.49 -8.45 5.72
N LEU A 123 -1.63 -7.94 4.84
CA LEU A 123 -1.01 -8.68 3.77
C LEU A 123 0.47 -8.84 4.09
N GLY A 124 0.90 -10.07 4.23
CA GLY A 124 2.25 -10.42 4.62
C GLY A 124 2.95 -11.30 3.60
N ILE A 125 4.26 -11.09 3.46
CA ILE A 125 5.14 -11.92 2.64
C ILE A 125 5.39 -13.24 3.38
N VAL A 126 5.37 -14.34 2.65
CA VAL A 126 5.71 -15.67 3.16
C VAL A 126 7.12 -16.03 2.68
N LYS A 127 7.96 -16.51 3.60
CA LYS A 127 9.38 -16.76 3.34
C LYS A 127 9.64 -17.71 2.16
N ASP A 128 8.79 -18.70 2.01
CA ASP A 128 8.93 -19.74 0.99
C ASP A 128 8.12 -19.46 -0.29
N GLY A 129 7.70 -18.22 -0.47
CA GLY A 129 6.89 -17.74 -1.59
C GLY A 129 5.42 -17.58 -1.27
N GLY A 130 4.72 -16.85 -2.11
CA GLY A 130 3.32 -16.50 -1.91
C GLY A 130 3.09 -15.35 -0.91
N HIS A 131 1.83 -15.09 -0.63
CA HIS A 131 1.44 -14.12 0.39
C HIS A 131 0.32 -14.65 1.29
N ARG A 132 0.16 -14.00 2.43
CA ARG A 132 -0.90 -14.32 3.38
C ARG A 132 -1.79 -13.11 3.63
N VAL A 133 -3.09 -13.29 3.46
CA VAL A 133 -4.12 -12.32 3.86
C VAL A 133 -4.65 -12.71 5.23
N LYS A 134 -4.46 -11.87 6.24
CA LYS A 134 -4.96 -12.09 7.60
C LYS A 134 -6.05 -11.09 7.92
N LEU A 135 -7.25 -11.58 8.23
CA LEU A 135 -8.37 -10.76 8.66
C LEU A 135 -8.29 -10.41 10.16
N PRO A 136 -8.88 -9.28 10.59
CA PRO A 136 -8.95 -8.91 12.00
C PRO A 136 -9.83 -9.90 12.76
N ASP A 137 -9.30 -10.50 13.82
CA ASP A 137 -10.00 -11.52 14.64
C ASP A 137 -10.69 -12.61 13.80
N GLY A 138 -10.13 -12.93 12.64
CA GLY A 138 -10.69 -13.82 11.65
C GLY A 138 -9.65 -14.77 11.04
N PRO A 139 -10.03 -15.49 9.98
CA PRO A 139 -9.16 -16.43 9.30
C PRO A 139 -7.96 -15.77 8.63
N SER A 140 -6.99 -16.61 8.30
CA SER A 140 -5.89 -16.26 7.38
C SER A 140 -6.02 -17.09 6.12
N PHE A 141 -5.84 -16.46 4.97
CA PHE A 141 -5.81 -17.10 3.67
C PHE A 141 -4.37 -17.07 3.14
N PHE A 142 -3.95 -18.14 2.51
CA PHE A 142 -2.63 -18.26 1.90
C PHE A 142 -2.76 -18.41 0.40
N GLU A 143 -2.01 -17.59 -0.34
CA GLU A 143 -1.97 -17.59 -1.80
C GLU A 143 -0.56 -17.95 -2.26
N PRO A 144 -0.31 -19.21 -2.65
CA PRO A 144 1.02 -19.69 -2.99
C PRO A 144 1.53 -19.18 -4.34
N GLU A 145 0.64 -18.93 -5.29
CA GLU A 145 1.01 -18.56 -6.68
C GLU A 145 1.33 -17.07 -6.82
N SER A 146 1.04 -16.28 -5.79
CA SER A 146 1.13 -14.83 -5.80
C SER A 146 2.32 -14.37 -4.97
N ASP A 147 3.50 -14.35 -5.57
CA ASP A 147 4.74 -14.03 -4.89
C ASP A 147 4.92 -12.50 -4.75
N MET A 148 4.92 -12.03 -3.52
CA MET A 148 5.30 -10.66 -3.16
C MET A 148 6.82 -10.56 -3.07
N ALA A 149 7.51 -10.77 -4.18
CA ALA A 149 8.96 -10.84 -4.22
C ALA A 149 9.63 -9.55 -3.73
N LEU A 150 10.67 -9.70 -2.90
CA LEU A 150 11.49 -8.59 -2.42
C LEU A 150 12.45 -8.13 -3.52
N ASN A 151 12.84 -6.85 -3.48
CA ASN A 151 13.73 -6.24 -4.47
C ASN A 151 13.21 -6.29 -5.91
N LYS A 152 11.90 -6.52 -6.10
CA LYS A 152 11.24 -6.50 -7.39
C LYS A 152 10.04 -5.56 -7.36
N TRP A 153 9.73 -4.97 -8.50
CA TRP A 153 8.49 -4.21 -8.68
C TRP A 153 7.29 -5.15 -8.64
N ILE A 154 6.30 -4.78 -7.85
CA ILE A 154 5.05 -5.51 -7.65
C ILE A 154 3.91 -4.64 -8.12
N ASP A 155 3.10 -5.16 -9.03
CA ASP A 155 1.82 -4.59 -9.41
C ASP A 155 0.74 -5.16 -8.46
N LEU A 156 0.12 -4.30 -7.66
CA LEU A 156 -0.89 -4.65 -6.67
C LEU A 156 -2.23 -4.06 -7.06
N VAL A 157 -3.25 -4.91 -7.10
CA VAL A 157 -4.65 -4.50 -7.26
C VAL A 157 -5.41 -4.89 -6.02
N ILE A 158 -6.17 -3.95 -5.47
CA ILE A 158 -7.10 -4.21 -4.36
C ILE A 158 -8.45 -3.63 -4.73
N GLU A 159 -9.48 -4.46 -4.62
CA GLU A 159 -10.88 -4.08 -4.73
C GLU A 159 -11.54 -4.41 -3.41
N TYR A 160 -12.26 -3.45 -2.84
CA TYR A 160 -12.80 -3.61 -1.50
C TYR A 160 -14.23 -3.05 -1.39
N GLU A 161 -15.08 -3.85 -0.76
CA GLU A 161 -16.31 -3.44 -0.09
C GLU A 161 -16.44 -4.21 1.23
N LEU A 162 -17.31 -3.74 2.12
CA LEU A 162 -17.55 -4.43 3.40
C LEU A 162 -17.97 -5.88 3.17
N GLY A 163 -17.28 -6.79 3.82
CA GLY A 163 -17.51 -8.23 3.69
C GLY A 163 -16.78 -8.88 2.51
N LYS A 164 -16.20 -8.12 1.58
CA LYS A 164 -15.54 -8.67 0.39
C LYS A 164 -14.28 -7.88 0.01
N ILE A 165 -13.20 -8.62 -0.26
CA ILE A 165 -11.96 -8.02 -0.75
C ILE A 165 -11.33 -8.91 -1.82
N ARG A 166 -10.89 -8.29 -2.91
CA ARG A 166 -10.09 -8.93 -3.94
C ARG A 166 -8.69 -8.37 -3.90
N ILE A 167 -7.70 -9.24 -3.91
CA ILE A 167 -6.29 -8.86 -3.88
C ILE A 167 -5.56 -9.61 -4.99
N LEU A 168 -4.92 -8.86 -5.90
CA LEU A 168 -4.05 -9.42 -6.92
C LEU A 168 -2.65 -8.85 -6.77
N VAL A 169 -1.68 -9.74 -6.80
CA VAL A 169 -0.25 -9.44 -6.82
C VAL A 169 0.31 -9.94 -8.14
N ASN A 170 0.81 -9.05 -8.99
CA ASN A 170 1.26 -9.36 -10.35
C ASN A 170 0.22 -10.14 -11.19
N GLY A 171 -1.07 -9.84 -10.99
CA GLY A 171 -2.18 -10.48 -11.68
C GLY A 171 -2.67 -11.79 -11.07
N HIS A 172 -2.03 -12.30 -10.02
CA HIS A 172 -2.41 -13.53 -9.31
C HIS A 172 -3.01 -13.22 -7.95
N GLY A 173 -4.04 -13.95 -7.56
CA GLY A 173 -4.71 -13.79 -6.26
C GLY A 173 -6.17 -14.18 -6.31
N ASN A 174 -6.91 -13.86 -5.26
CA ASN A 174 -8.28 -14.29 -5.07
C ASN A 174 -9.19 -13.19 -4.52
N THR A 175 -10.49 -13.45 -4.57
CA THR A 175 -11.53 -12.74 -3.85
C THR A 175 -11.83 -13.50 -2.56
N TYR A 176 -11.84 -12.78 -1.43
CA TYR A 176 -12.14 -13.31 -0.11
C TYR A 176 -13.44 -12.68 0.39
N GLU A 177 -14.39 -13.54 0.77
CA GLU A 177 -15.68 -13.15 1.35
C GLU A 177 -15.76 -13.66 2.80
N HIS A 178 -15.95 -12.73 3.73
CA HIS A 178 -16.07 -13.08 5.16
C HIS A 178 -16.60 -11.89 5.96
N GLU A 179 -17.39 -12.13 6.99
CA GLU A 179 -17.93 -11.06 7.87
C GLU A 179 -16.85 -10.18 8.54
N LYS A 180 -15.63 -10.71 8.68
CA LYS A 180 -14.48 -9.97 9.22
C LYS A 180 -13.70 -9.16 8.18
N VAL A 181 -14.12 -9.14 6.92
CA VAL A 181 -13.53 -8.27 5.91
C VAL A 181 -14.01 -6.84 6.15
N THR A 182 -13.25 -6.10 6.92
CA THR A 182 -13.49 -4.68 7.22
C THR A 182 -12.17 -3.92 7.30
N ILE A 183 -12.18 -2.67 6.84
CA ILE A 183 -11.06 -1.73 6.95
C ILE A 183 -11.29 -0.69 8.06
N ILE A 184 -12.47 -0.71 8.66
CA ILE A 184 -12.88 0.25 9.70
C ILE A 184 -12.45 -0.28 11.05
N ASN A 185 -11.51 0.41 11.69
CA ASN A 185 -11.15 0.18 13.06
C ASN A 185 -11.90 1.18 13.96
N PRO A 186 -12.84 0.73 14.82
CA PRO A 186 -13.61 1.64 15.69
C PRO A 186 -12.74 2.46 16.65
N LYS A 187 -11.52 2.02 16.92
CA LYS A 187 -10.57 2.69 17.80
C LYS A 187 -9.70 3.73 17.07
N ASP A 188 -9.71 3.74 15.73
CA ASP A 188 -8.90 4.66 14.93
C ASP A 188 -9.71 5.90 14.53
N LYS A 189 -9.39 7.04 15.15
CA LYS A 189 -10.02 8.33 14.86
C LYS A 189 -9.60 8.95 13.52
N LEU A 190 -8.54 8.43 12.89
CA LEU A 190 -8.01 8.97 11.64
C LEU A 190 -8.67 8.39 10.39
N GLY A 191 -9.55 7.41 10.57
CA GLY A 191 -10.21 6.70 9.48
C GLY A 191 -9.33 5.67 8.76
N PRO A 192 -9.90 4.94 7.79
CA PRO A 192 -9.20 3.89 7.08
C PRO A 192 -8.07 4.46 6.21
N ARG A 193 -6.94 3.77 6.21
CA ARG A 193 -5.77 4.09 5.40
C ARG A 193 -5.02 2.84 5.02
N PHE A 194 -4.27 2.89 3.93
CA PHE A 194 -3.24 1.91 3.64
C PHE A 194 -1.97 2.24 4.41
N THR A 195 -1.29 1.22 4.90
CA THR A 195 -0.01 1.37 5.56
C THR A 195 0.97 0.35 5.02
N PHE A 196 2.03 0.82 4.36
CA PHE A 196 3.20 0.02 4.00
C PHE A 196 4.22 0.13 5.13
N LYS A 197 4.73 -1.01 5.56
CA LYS A 197 5.75 -1.10 6.61
C LYS A 197 6.94 -1.88 6.09
N GLY A 198 8.08 -1.22 5.94
CA GLY A 198 9.35 -1.88 5.68
C GLY A 198 9.94 -2.47 6.96
N GLY A 199 10.96 -3.31 6.81
CA GLY A 199 11.83 -3.74 7.90
C GLY A 199 12.97 -2.75 8.14
N PRO A 200 13.89 -3.07 9.09
CA PRO A 200 15.13 -2.32 9.26
C PRO A 200 15.88 -2.17 7.94
N GLU A 201 16.48 -1.01 7.71
CA GLU A 201 17.26 -0.66 6.53
C GLU A 201 16.53 -0.77 5.18
N CYS A 202 15.25 -1.13 5.18
CA CYS A 202 14.40 -1.18 4.00
C CYS A 202 14.11 0.22 3.46
N GLU A 203 13.90 0.32 2.15
CA GLU A 203 13.28 1.45 1.49
C GLU A 203 11.99 0.96 0.80
N ILE A 204 10.94 1.79 0.78
CA ILE A 204 9.73 1.52 0.03
C ILE A 204 9.70 2.47 -1.17
N LEU A 205 9.62 1.89 -2.36
CA LEU A 205 9.56 2.64 -3.61
C LEU A 205 8.15 2.54 -4.19
N PHE A 206 7.65 3.66 -4.73
CA PHE A 206 6.38 3.71 -5.44
C PHE A 206 6.59 4.32 -6.82
N ASP A 207 6.04 3.67 -7.85
CA ASP A 207 6.10 4.10 -9.25
C ASP A 207 4.82 4.82 -9.67
N TYR A 208 3.66 4.27 -9.27
CA TYR A 208 2.36 4.94 -9.42
C TYR A 208 1.34 4.43 -8.41
N VAL A 209 0.30 5.24 -8.20
CA VAL A 209 -0.91 4.88 -7.45
C VAL A 209 -2.13 5.43 -8.17
N ARG A 210 -3.18 4.63 -8.26
CA ARG A 210 -4.52 5.02 -8.70
C ARG A 210 -5.54 4.53 -7.69
N LEU A 211 -6.47 5.40 -7.33
CA LEU A 211 -7.54 5.10 -6.40
C LEU A 211 -8.86 5.59 -6.96
N TRP A 212 -9.80 4.68 -7.11
CA TRP A 212 -11.17 4.98 -7.51
C TRP A 212 -12.12 4.81 -6.32
N ASP A 213 -13.00 5.77 -6.15
CA ASP A 213 -14.17 5.67 -5.30
C ASP A 213 -15.27 4.93 -6.05
N CYS A 214 -15.75 3.83 -5.49
CA CYS A 214 -16.82 2.99 -6.01
C CYS A 214 -18.09 3.08 -5.11
N THR A 215 -18.13 4.05 -4.22
CA THR A 215 -19.33 4.39 -3.43
C THR A 215 -20.30 5.09 -4.37
N ASP A 216 -21.50 4.54 -4.55
CA ASP A 216 -22.56 5.07 -5.43
C ASP A 216 -23.12 6.42 -4.93
#